data_83cbabb5a8e739b943ea7b9189cb3e5b
#
_entry.id   83cbabb5a8e739b943ea7b9189cb3e5b
#
_cell.length_a   1.000
_cell.length_b   1.000
_cell.length_c   1.000
_cell.angle_alpha   90.00
_cell.angle_beta   90.00
_cell.angle_gamma   90.00
#
_symmetry.space_group_name_H-M   'P 1'
#
loop_
_entity.id
_entity.type
_entity.pdbx_description
1 polymer ?
#
loop_
_entity_poly.entity_id
_entity_poly.type
_entity_poly.pdbx_seq_one_letter_code
_entity_poly.pdbx_strand_id
1 'polypeptide(L)'
;MRGTIPFVVTIAASVALLAAQAPQTGTAQPGQAASRGAQQPARDTPSQQNAPAVVGRLSGRVLAADNGRPVKRARVFITAAELPGGRGVLTDDSGTFDFAELPAGRYTLTASKSGFIGLSYGQRRPLQAGTPLQLTDGQQLRGIEFRLPRGGVLAGHVFDEDGDAMPGAMVRVMRYQYQQGERRLVPAGTSQTDDKGAYRVWGLNPGDYYVSAVTRIDIPFGGGGRGAPGRGGPGTPAIAGIASAVGGLLGGNVAALIGGPGDDQDRLSYAPTYFPGVASINEARSVTVGVSQEVLDIDFSLQLVRTSRISGRVNNPDGTRPSGGNVNLTPEGAAGGRGNLGTAFGSRIDWDGSFTITNVPPGRYTLRARSNDSEVPLSASQPLAVSGGDLPNVSVMLAAGGSVTGTILFEPTQASVPGDLTQIRVAAPSTELSDLGPNPNARVDKAGAFTLDGVPAGPHLIRPNGGGALRGWTLKSVVLDGRDITDTPMEVKSGQRISNVTLIFTDRLTEINGSVSDDQSVPVTEFTVLAFSTDASLWRAQSRQIMTARPDQTGTFKIRGLPAGEYFMTTVDPAEQGEWFEPAYLDAHRQGAIRVALTDGDVKTQNFRVRR
;
A
#
# COMPACT_ATOMS: atom_id res chain seq x y z
N MET A 1 8.00 -61.31 34.89
CA MET A 1 7.38 -61.36 36.23
C MET A 1 6.69 -60.04 36.44
N ARG A 2 5.36 -60.08 36.53
CA ARG A 2 4.41 -59.36 37.38
C ARG A 2 4.58 -57.85 37.44
N GLY A 3 3.61 -57.01 37.19
CA GLY A 3 2.16 -57.19 37.09
C GLY A 3 1.51 -55.83 36.83
N THR A 4 0.51 -55.89 36.05
CA THR A 4 -0.51 -54.91 35.74
C THR A 4 -1.39 -54.52 36.94
N ILE A 5 -1.92 -53.28 36.99
CA ILE A 5 -3.32 -52.99 37.37
C ILE A 5 -3.70 -51.59 36.82
N PRO A 6 -4.85 -51.46 36.14
CA PRO A 6 -5.39 -50.20 35.64
C PRO A 6 -6.39 -49.58 36.62
N PHE A 7 -6.54 -48.27 36.60
CA PHE A 7 -7.63 -47.57 37.25
C PHE A 7 -8.54 -46.92 36.23
N VAL A 8 -9.72 -47.47 36.12
CA VAL A 8 -10.88 -46.92 35.41
C VAL A 8 -11.64 -46.03 36.38
N VAL A 9 -11.97 -44.81 36.00
CA VAL A 9 -13.03 -44.02 36.63
C VAL A 9 -13.96 -43.45 35.56
N THR A 10 -15.18 -43.77 35.81
CA THR A 10 -16.37 -43.69 35.00
C THR A 10 -16.97 -42.28 34.96
N ILE A 11 -17.53 -41.98 33.81
CA ILE A 11 -18.33 -40.82 33.40
C ILE A 11 -19.66 -40.74 34.15
N ALA A 12 -20.10 -39.53 34.48
CA ALA A 12 -21.53 -39.25 34.64
C ALA A 12 -21.88 -37.96 33.87
N ALA A 13 -22.63 -38.14 32.82
CA ALA A 13 -23.29 -37.08 32.07
C ALA A 13 -24.58 -36.67 32.79
N SER A 14 -24.87 -35.39 32.85
CA SER A 14 -26.22 -34.90 33.15
C SER A 14 -26.62 -33.84 32.11
N VAL A 15 -27.57 -34.24 31.29
CA VAL A 15 -28.38 -33.42 30.39
C VAL A 15 -29.48 -32.75 31.21
N ALA A 16 -29.68 -31.46 31.06
CA ALA A 16 -30.92 -30.78 31.43
C ALA A 16 -31.40 -29.86 30.33
N LEU A 17 -32.63 -30.13 29.94
CA LEU A 17 -33.42 -29.55 28.87
C LEU A 17 -33.85 -28.10 29.14
N LEU A 18 -34.04 -27.38 28.06
CA LEU A 18 -34.76 -26.10 27.93
C LEU A 18 -36.24 -26.20 28.31
N ALA A 19 -36.76 -25.11 28.86
CA ALA A 19 -38.13 -24.70 28.60
C ALA A 19 -38.24 -23.16 28.61
N ALA A 20 -38.72 -22.63 27.50
CA ALA A 20 -39.13 -21.25 27.33
C ALA A 20 -40.53 -21.01 27.88
N GLN A 21 -40.77 -19.84 28.51
CA GLN A 21 -42.14 -19.26 28.57
C GLN A 21 -42.08 -17.74 28.67
N ALA A 22 -42.92 -17.11 27.84
CA ALA A 22 -43.18 -15.68 27.74
C ALA A 22 -44.34 -15.22 28.65
N PRO A 23 -44.77 -13.97 28.62
CA PRO A 23 -45.11 -13.17 29.79
C PRO A 23 -46.58 -13.14 30.17
N GLN A 24 -46.92 -12.78 31.40
CA GLN A 24 -48.26 -12.33 31.76
C GLN A 24 -48.24 -11.08 32.65
N THR A 25 -49.08 -10.19 32.24
CA THR A 25 -49.53 -8.93 32.83
C THR A 25 -50.41 -9.15 34.06
N GLY A 26 -50.39 -8.26 35.01
CA GLY A 26 -51.58 -8.07 35.87
C GLY A 26 -51.39 -7.56 37.30
N THR A 27 -51.75 -6.30 37.45
CA THR A 27 -52.55 -5.66 38.51
C THR A 27 -52.03 -5.46 39.95
N ALA A 28 -52.36 -4.29 40.42
CA ALA A 28 -51.96 -3.50 41.56
C ALA A 28 -52.63 -3.85 42.90
N GLN A 29 -51.95 -3.30 43.94
CA GLN A 29 -52.43 -2.71 45.22
C GLN A 29 -52.66 -3.59 46.44
N PRO A 30 -52.74 -2.97 47.68
CA PRO A 30 -51.80 -2.07 48.36
C PRO A 30 -51.48 -2.45 49.84
N GLY A 31 -50.48 -1.76 50.39
CA GLY A 31 -50.59 -1.37 51.83
C GLY A 31 -49.69 -2.10 52.84
N GLN A 32 -48.73 -1.48 53.40
CA GLN A 32 -48.66 -0.99 54.76
C GLN A 32 -47.26 -0.57 55.22
N ALA A 33 -47.24 0.39 56.03
CA ALA A 33 -46.34 1.35 56.57
C ALA A 33 -45.13 0.86 57.39
N ALA A 34 -44.10 1.71 57.34
CA ALA A 34 -43.26 2.25 58.42
C ALA A 34 -42.14 1.39 59.02
N SER A 35 -40.90 1.81 58.76
CA SER A 35 -40.00 2.24 59.84
C SER A 35 -38.87 3.15 59.33
N ARG A 36 -38.69 4.28 59.97
CA ARG A 36 -37.68 5.29 59.74
C ARG A 36 -36.28 4.78 60.10
N GLY A 37 -35.40 4.72 59.13
CA GLY A 37 -33.95 4.68 59.34
C GLY A 37 -33.36 5.95 58.71
N ALA A 38 -32.68 6.75 59.51
CA ALA A 38 -32.05 7.99 59.08
C ALA A 38 -30.93 7.69 58.03
N GLN A 39 -31.14 8.15 56.81
CA GLN A 39 -30.10 8.24 55.80
C GLN A 39 -29.38 9.57 55.89
N GLN A 40 -28.06 9.51 56.14
CA GLN A 40 -27.18 10.65 55.95
C GLN A 40 -27.25 11.11 54.47
N PRO A 41 -27.23 12.44 54.19
CA PRO A 41 -27.21 12.92 52.83
C PRO A 41 -25.88 12.55 52.15
N ALA A 42 -25.98 11.89 50.99
CA ALA A 42 -24.87 11.70 50.09
C ALA A 42 -24.28 13.09 49.73
N ARG A 43 -22.98 13.26 49.98
CA ARG A 43 -22.24 14.41 49.45
C ARG A 43 -22.27 14.31 47.93
N ASP A 44 -22.91 15.26 47.31
CA ASP A 44 -22.79 15.52 45.88
C ASP A 44 -21.31 15.76 45.57
N THR A 45 -20.67 14.78 44.95
CA THR A 45 -19.42 14.99 44.23
C THR A 45 -19.81 15.83 43.04
N PRO A 46 -19.21 17.01 42.82
CA PRO A 46 -19.51 17.78 41.59
C PRO A 46 -19.15 16.92 40.40
N SER A 47 -20.13 16.53 39.65
CA SER A 47 -19.89 16.06 38.26
C SER A 47 -19.02 17.12 37.62
N GLN A 48 -17.78 16.78 37.26
CA GLN A 48 -17.01 17.60 36.34
C GLN A 48 -17.85 17.72 35.05
N GLN A 49 -18.63 18.78 34.97
CA GLN A 49 -19.16 19.23 33.70
C GLN A 49 -17.95 19.50 32.83
N ASN A 50 -17.69 18.58 31.89
CA ASN A 50 -16.79 18.86 30.78
C ASN A 50 -17.26 20.19 30.20
N ALA A 51 -16.48 21.24 30.40
CA ALA A 51 -16.67 22.51 29.69
C ALA A 51 -16.78 22.16 28.20
N PRO A 52 -17.77 22.73 27.48
CA PRO A 52 -17.93 22.45 26.06
C PRO A 52 -16.58 22.69 25.39
N ALA A 53 -16.06 21.66 24.74
CA ALA A 53 -14.78 21.76 24.02
C ALA A 53 -14.94 22.93 23.04
N VAL A 54 -14.06 23.93 23.17
CA VAL A 54 -14.06 25.09 22.26
C VAL A 54 -13.56 24.57 20.91
N VAL A 55 -14.49 24.42 19.97
CA VAL A 55 -14.24 23.81 18.66
C VAL A 55 -13.88 24.85 17.61
N GLY A 56 -12.92 24.52 16.77
CA GLY A 56 -12.50 25.37 15.66
C GLY A 56 -13.29 25.13 14.38
N ARG A 57 -13.04 25.97 13.37
CA ARG A 57 -13.67 25.89 12.04
C ARG A 57 -12.67 26.15 10.93
N LEU A 58 -12.78 25.38 9.83
CA LEU A 58 -12.00 25.56 8.61
C LEU A 58 -12.97 25.77 7.44
N SER A 59 -12.82 26.87 6.69
CA SER A 59 -13.68 27.15 5.53
C SER A 59 -12.91 27.76 4.37
N GLY A 60 -13.40 27.53 3.15
CA GLY A 60 -12.71 27.99 1.97
C GLY A 60 -13.44 27.68 0.67
N ARG A 61 -12.71 27.80 -0.44
CA ARG A 61 -13.23 27.58 -1.80
C ARG A 61 -12.31 26.72 -2.63
N VAL A 62 -12.91 25.98 -3.57
CA VAL A 62 -12.22 25.23 -4.60
C VAL A 62 -12.56 25.84 -5.96
N LEU A 63 -11.54 26.29 -6.67
CA LEU A 63 -11.64 26.95 -7.97
C LEU A 63 -10.88 26.13 -9.01
N ALA A 64 -11.27 26.23 -10.27
CA ALA A 64 -10.51 25.72 -11.39
C ALA A 64 -9.32 26.68 -11.67
N ALA A 65 -8.13 26.15 -11.85
CA ALA A 65 -6.91 26.93 -12.01
C ALA A 65 -6.86 27.67 -13.36
N ASP A 66 -7.51 27.10 -14.39
CA ASP A 66 -7.52 27.60 -15.76
C ASP A 66 -8.40 28.85 -15.95
N ASN A 67 -9.52 28.93 -15.26
CA ASN A 67 -10.52 29.97 -15.50
C ASN A 67 -11.12 30.59 -14.24
N GLY A 68 -10.66 30.19 -13.06
CA GLY A 68 -11.12 30.71 -11.76
C GLY A 68 -12.58 30.36 -11.41
N ARG A 69 -13.26 29.52 -12.20
CA ARG A 69 -14.64 29.14 -11.92
C ARG A 69 -14.73 28.22 -10.70
N PRO A 70 -15.82 28.34 -9.91
CA PRO A 70 -16.07 27.42 -8.81
C PRO A 70 -16.14 25.97 -9.26
N VAL A 71 -15.47 25.07 -8.53
CA VAL A 71 -15.54 23.64 -8.78
C VAL A 71 -16.60 23.03 -7.85
N LYS A 72 -17.77 22.75 -8.41
CA LYS A 72 -18.90 22.13 -7.71
C LYS A 72 -18.63 20.67 -7.39
N ARG A 73 -19.11 20.19 -6.23
CA ARG A 73 -18.96 18.80 -5.78
C ARG A 73 -17.52 18.31 -5.84
N ALA A 74 -16.55 19.16 -5.57
CA ALA A 74 -15.19 18.74 -5.29
C ALA A 74 -15.17 18.16 -3.87
N ARG A 75 -14.48 17.04 -3.70
CA ARG A 75 -14.29 16.44 -2.39
C ARG A 75 -13.11 17.13 -1.71
N VAL A 76 -13.38 17.78 -0.57
CA VAL A 76 -12.35 18.26 0.33
C VAL A 76 -12.27 17.32 1.51
N PHE A 77 -11.07 16.87 1.85
CA PHE A 77 -10.83 15.91 2.92
C PHE A 77 -9.77 16.44 3.87
N ILE A 78 -10.00 16.28 5.18
CA ILE A 78 -9.07 16.70 6.23
C ILE A 78 -8.64 15.51 7.07
N THR A 79 -7.37 15.51 7.49
CA THR A 79 -6.81 14.54 8.42
C THR A 79 -5.99 15.24 9.49
N ALA A 80 -6.06 14.74 10.71
CA ALA A 80 -5.23 15.14 11.85
C ALA A 80 -5.10 13.97 12.83
N ALA A 81 -4.10 13.99 13.69
CA ALA A 81 -3.94 12.99 14.76
C ALA A 81 -5.13 13.01 15.75
N GLU A 82 -5.69 14.19 15.96
CA GLU A 82 -6.84 14.47 16.84
C GLU A 82 -8.19 14.12 16.18
N LEU A 83 -8.18 13.77 14.87
CA LEU A 83 -9.38 13.43 14.10
C LEU A 83 -9.25 12.02 13.48
N PRO A 84 -9.43 10.94 14.26
CA PRO A 84 -9.32 9.57 13.77
C PRO A 84 -10.26 9.33 12.57
N GLY A 85 -9.71 8.77 11.47
CA GLY A 85 -10.46 8.51 10.23
C GLY A 85 -10.66 9.73 9.33
N GLY A 86 -10.30 10.94 9.76
CA GLY A 86 -10.47 12.17 8.99
C GLY A 86 -11.94 12.53 8.77
N ARG A 87 -12.17 13.64 8.02
CA ARG A 87 -13.51 14.09 7.63
C ARG A 87 -13.50 14.59 6.19
N GLY A 88 -14.57 14.33 5.45
CA GLY A 88 -14.73 14.78 4.07
C GLY A 88 -16.03 15.54 3.84
N VAL A 89 -15.97 16.60 3.05
CA VAL A 89 -17.15 17.36 2.58
C VAL A 89 -17.09 17.53 1.07
N LEU A 90 -18.24 17.80 0.46
CA LEU A 90 -18.33 18.20 -0.95
C LEU A 90 -18.58 19.71 -1.03
N THR A 91 -17.92 20.37 -1.98
CA THR A 91 -18.18 21.78 -2.26
C THR A 91 -19.59 21.99 -2.82
N ASP A 92 -20.19 23.11 -2.47
CA ASP A 92 -21.45 23.59 -3.01
C ASP A 92 -21.33 24.13 -4.45
N ASP A 93 -22.40 24.75 -4.95
CA ASP A 93 -22.44 25.34 -6.28
C ASP A 93 -21.51 26.53 -6.46
N SER A 94 -21.14 27.21 -5.38
CA SER A 94 -20.17 28.32 -5.35
C SER A 94 -18.74 27.84 -5.12
N GLY A 95 -18.50 26.51 -5.08
CA GLY A 95 -17.21 25.90 -4.80
C GLY A 95 -16.81 25.99 -3.33
N THR A 96 -17.71 26.37 -2.41
CA THR A 96 -17.41 26.60 -1.00
C THR A 96 -17.44 25.29 -0.23
N PHE A 97 -16.55 25.14 0.74
CA PHE A 97 -16.55 24.06 1.72
C PHE A 97 -16.43 24.61 3.14
N ASP A 98 -16.94 23.85 4.09
CA ASP A 98 -16.94 24.21 5.50
C ASP A 98 -16.80 22.98 6.39
N PHE A 99 -15.89 23.06 7.36
CA PHE A 99 -15.71 22.08 8.42
C PHE A 99 -15.91 22.78 9.76
N ALA A 100 -17.01 22.51 10.42
CA ALA A 100 -17.30 22.96 11.76
C ALA A 100 -16.88 21.93 12.80
N GLU A 101 -16.81 22.33 14.07
CA GLU A 101 -16.59 21.46 15.22
C GLU A 101 -15.31 20.62 15.12
N LEU A 102 -14.20 21.29 14.82
CA LEU A 102 -12.89 20.65 14.74
C LEU A 102 -12.13 20.85 16.06
N PRO A 103 -11.52 19.78 16.64
CA PRO A 103 -10.59 19.94 17.75
C PRO A 103 -9.35 20.75 17.34
N ALA A 104 -8.70 21.38 18.30
CA ALA A 104 -7.38 21.95 18.03
C ALA A 104 -6.41 20.87 17.57
N GLY A 105 -5.58 21.18 16.59
CA GLY A 105 -4.67 20.17 16.01
C GLY A 105 -3.98 20.66 14.75
N ARG A 106 -3.18 19.76 14.18
CA ARG A 106 -2.46 20.01 12.93
C ARG A 106 -3.12 19.26 11.78
N TYR A 107 -3.74 20.01 10.88
CA TYR A 107 -4.57 19.50 9.81
C TYR A 107 -3.86 19.47 8.46
N THR A 108 -3.99 18.36 7.75
CA THR A 108 -3.68 18.28 6.31
C THR A 108 -4.98 18.29 5.53
N LEU A 109 -5.09 19.21 4.57
CA LEU A 109 -6.25 19.35 3.70
C LEU A 109 -5.92 18.91 2.29
N THR A 110 -6.83 18.17 1.66
CA THR A 110 -6.75 17.77 0.24
C THR A 110 -8.04 18.09 -0.48
N ALA A 111 -7.95 18.55 -1.72
CA ALA A 111 -9.11 18.75 -2.59
C ALA A 111 -8.95 17.93 -3.86
N SER A 112 -10.02 17.27 -4.31
CA SER A 112 -10.01 16.41 -5.49
C SER A 112 -11.34 16.46 -6.23
N LYS A 113 -11.27 16.31 -7.57
CA LYS A 113 -12.43 16.22 -8.46
C LYS A 113 -12.05 15.44 -9.71
N SER A 114 -12.95 14.60 -10.22
CA SER A 114 -12.73 13.91 -11.50
C SER A 114 -12.47 14.92 -12.62
N GLY A 115 -11.44 14.66 -13.44
CA GLY A 115 -10.99 15.57 -14.51
C GLY A 115 -10.03 16.68 -14.05
N PHE A 116 -9.77 16.78 -12.75
CA PHE A 116 -8.80 17.71 -12.18
C PHE A 116 -7.71 16.94 -11.43
N ILE A 117 -6.56 17.56 -11.31
CA ILE A 117 -5.48 17.07 -10.46
C ILE A 117 -5.84 17.40 -9.01
N GLY A 118 -5.83 16.38 -8.15
CA GLY A 118 -6.01 16.58 -6.71
C GLY A 118 -4.80 17.27 -6.10
N LEU A 119 -5.04 18.25 -5.23
CA LEU A 119 -3.99 19.00 -4.54
C LEU A 119 -4.18 18.96 -3.02
N SER A 120 -3.06 18.96 -2.31
CA SER A 120 -3.02 19.31 -0.89
C SER A 120 -2.86 20.81 -0.72
N TYR A 121 -3.37 21.36 0.38
CA TYR A 121 -3.25 22.79 0.67
C TYR A 121 -1.77 23.22 0.68
N GLY A 122 -1.50 24.37 0.05
CA GLY A 122 -0.14 24.91 -0.05
C GLY A 122 0.79 24.19 -1.02
N GLN A 123 0.32 23.17 -1.76
CA GLN A 123 1.06 22.60 -2.87
C GLN A 123 1.20 23.60 -4.02
N ARG A 124 2.40 23.80 -4.51
CA ARG A 124 2.68 24.57 -5.73
C ARG A 124 2.71 23.70 -6.97
N ARG A 125 3.11 22.44 -6.82
CA ARG A 125 3.16 21.42 -7.89
C ARG A 125 2.50 20.14 -7.41
N PRO A 126 1.79 19.41 -8.27
CA PRO A 126 1.26 18.10 -7.94
C PRO A 126 2.34 17.16 -7.39
N LEU A 127 1.95 16.21 -6.54
CA LEU A 127 2.80 15.19 -5.90
C LEU A 127 3.79 15.70 -4.84
N GLN A 128 3.88 16.99 -4.60
CA GLN A 128 4.61 17.53 -3.45
C GLN A 128 3.78 17.40 -2.17
N ALA A 129 4.44 17.46 -1.02
CA ALA A 129 3.72 17.52 0.24
C ALA A 129 2.97 18.87 0.39
N GLY A 130 1.78 18.87 0.96
CA GLY A 130 1.03 20.08 1.28
C GLY A 130 1.57 20.81 2.51
N THR A 131 1.09 22.02 2.74
CA THR A 131 1.35 22.79 3.96
C THR A 131 0.30 22.43 5.01
N PRO A 132 0.67 21.90 6.16
CA PRO A 132 -0.26 21.65 7.24
C PRO A 132 -0.83 22.96 7.80
N LEU A 133 -2.07 22.93 8.28
CA LEU A 133 -2.70 24.04 8.97
C LEU A 133 -2.79 23.77 10.47
N GLN A 134 -2.22 24.65 11.28
CA GLN A 134 -2.38 24.60 12.72
C GLN A 134 -3.68 25.30 13.10
N LEU A 135 -4.58 24.58 13.77
CA LEU A 135 -5.84 25.10 14.30
C LEU A 135 -5.76 25.10 15.82
N THR A 136 -5.97 26.26 16.43
CA THR A 136 -6.05 26.40 17.90
C THR A 136 -7.51 26.32 18.36
N ASP A 137 -7.73 26.17 19.66
CA ASP A 137 -9.06 26.11 20.25
C ASP A 137 -9.90 27.32 19.86
N GLY A 138 -11.11 27.08 19.35
CA GLY A 138 -12.06 28.11 18.93
C GLY A 138 -11.65 28.92 17.70
N GLN A 139 -10.51 28.66 17.11
CA GLN A 139 -10.01 29.40 15.95
C GLN A 139 -10.87 29.14 14.71
N GLN A 140 -11.12 30.20 13.97
CA GLN A 140 -11.80 30.14 12.67
C GLN A 140 -10.82 30.52 11.57
N LEU A 141 -10.34 29.53 10.83
CA LEU A 141 -9.53 29.74 9.63
C LEU A 141 -10.44 29.81 8.41
N ARG A 142 -10.49 30.99 7.80
CA ARG A 142 -11.33 31.29 6.62
C ARG A 142 -10.43 31.62 5.44
N GLY A 143 -11.00 31.55 4.23
CA GLY A 143 -10.29 31.95 3.01
C GLY A 143 -9.28 30.93 2.51
N ILE A 144 -9.41 29.64 2.90
CA ILE A 144 -8.60 28.57 2.35
C ILE A 144 -8.99 28.37 0.88
N GLU A 145 -8.03 28.51 -0.03
CA GLU A 145 -8.28 28.41 -1.47
C GLU A 145 -7.51 27.25 -2.08
N PHE A 146 -8.21 26.46 -2.88
CA PHE A 146 -7.63 25.47 -3.78
C PHE A 146 -7.86 25.89 -5.21
N ARG A 147 -6.81 25.89 -6.04
CA ARG A 147 -6.89 26.07 -7.49
C ARG A 147 -6.50 24.76 -8.16
N LEU A 148 -7.52 23.96 -8.51
CA LEU A 148 -7.31 22.65 -9.12
C LEU A 148 -7.01 22.83 -10.62
N PRO A 149 -5.84 22.39 -11.10
CA PRO A 149 -5.57 22.35 -12.53
C PRO A 149 -6.26 21.14 -13.16
N ARG A 150 -6.58 21.24 -14.44
CA ARG A 150 -7.02 20.08 -15.21
C ARG A 150 -5.89 19.09 -15.36
N GLY A 151 -6.23 17.80 -15.39
CA GLY A 151 -5.25 16.75 -15.68
C GLY A 151 -4.78 16.83 -17.13
N GLY A 152 -3.54 16.43 -17.35
CA GLY A 152 -3.01 16.25 -18.68
C GLY A 152 -3.67 15.07 -19.42
N VAL A 153 -3.44 14.99 -20.72
CA VAL A 153 -4.00 13.96 -21.59
C VAL A 153 -2.90 13.39 -22.46
N LEU A 154 -2.92 12.07 -22.65
CA LEU A 154 -2.17 11.34 -23.67
C LEU A 154 -3.15 10.66 -24.61
N ALA A 155 -2.99 10.84 -25.90
CA ALA A 155 -3.83 10.23 -26.92
C ALA A 155 -3.00 9.82 -28.14
N GLY A 156 -3.48 8.81 -28.86
CA GLY A 156 -2.84 8.29 -30.06
C GLY A 156 -3.57 7.06 -30.57
N HIS A 157 -2.91 6.32 -31.45
CA HIS A 157 -3.44 5.11 -32.07
C HIS A 157 -2.50 3.92 -31.83
N VAL A 158 -3.10 2.75 -31.75
CA VAL A 158 -2.38 1.48 -31.74
C VAL A 158 -2.70 0.73 -33.02
N PHE A 159 -1.66 0.25 -33.69
CA PHE A 159 -1.74 -0.51 -34.92
C PHE A 159 -1.23 -1.94 -34.72
N ASP A 160 -1.60 -2.84 -35.59
CA ASP A 160 -1.00 -4.16 -35.72
C ASP A 160 0.32 -4.10 -36.52
N GLU A 161 0.91 -5.25 -36.87
CA GLU A 161 2.15 -5.37 -37.63
C GLU A 161 2.01 -4.92 -39.10
N ASP A 162 0.81 -4.94 -39.66
CA ASP A 162 0.50 -4.54 -41.02
C ASP A 162 0.16 -3.05 -41.13
N GLY A 163 0.03 -2.36 -39.99
CA GLY A 163 -0.34 -0.95 -39.90
C GLY A 163 -1.84 -0.71 -39.87
N ASP A 164 -2.64 -1.75 -39.74
CA ASP A 164 -4.08 -1.65 -39.55
C ASP A 164 -4.42 -1.29 -38.09
N ALA A 165 -5.56 -0.63 -37.92
CA ALA A 165 -6.01 -0.23 -36.59
C ALA A 165 -6.23 -1.44 -35.67
N MET A 166 -5.73 -1.38 -34.45
CA MET A 166 -5.90 -2.45 -33.44
C MET A 166 -7.01 -2.11 -32.44
N PRO A 167 -8.26 -2.63 -32.64
CA PRO A 167 -9.36 -2.41 -31.71
C PRO A 167 -9.20 -3.24 -30.44
N GLY A 168 -9.70 -2.72 -29.31
CA GLY A 168 -9.78 -3.48 -28.07
C GLY A 168 -8.45 -3.67 -27.34
N ALA A 169 -7.35 -3.12 -27.83
CA ALA A 169 -6.08 -3.14 -27.13
C ALA A 169 -6.15 -2.32 -25.83
N MET A 170 -5.60 -2.86 -24.75
CA MET A 170 -5.53 -2.15 -23.47
C MET A 170 -4.26 -1.31 -23.43
N VAL A 171 -4.43 0.01 -23.50
CA VAL A 171 -3.34 0.96 -23.35
C VAL A 171 -3.18 1.32 -21.88
N ARG A 172 -1.93 1.30 -21.41
CA ARG A 172 -1.52 1.68 -20.07
C ARG A 172 -0.51 2.80 -20.12
N VAL A 173 -0.79 3.81 -19.33
CA VAL A 173 0.14 4.90 -19.08
C VAL A 173 0.74 4.71 -17.71
N MET A 174 2.04 4.63 -17.64
CA MET A 174 2.80 4.35 -16.42
C MET A 174 3.81 5.45 -16.18
N ARG A 175 4.18 5.68 -14.93
CA ARG A 175 5.24 6.62 -14.55
C ARG A 175 6.08 6.05 -13.42
N TYR A 176 7.32 6.49 -13.32
CA TYR A 176 8.11 6.20 -12.13
C TYR A 176 7.62 7.05 -10.96
N GLN A 177 7.42 6.41 -9.84
CA GLN A 177 7.13 7.03 -8.54
C GLN A 177 7.90 6.34 -7.44
N TYR A 178 8.20 7.08 -6.39
CA TYR A 178 8.77 6.48 -5.20
C TYR A 178 7.68 5.83 -4.36
N GLN A 179 7.84 4.52 -4.11
CA GLN A 179 7.00 3.77 -3.20
C GLN A 179 7.89 3.16 -2.11
N GLN A 180 7.61 3.51 -0.87
CA GLN A 180 8.43 3.06 0.27
C GLN A 180 9.94 3.38 0.13
N GLY A 181 10.28 4.44 -0.58
CA GLY A 181 11.65 4.87 -0.82
C GLY A 181 12.33 4.24 -2.03
N GLU A 182 11.61 3.47 -2.83
CA GLU A 182 12.13 2.86 -4.06
C GLU A 182 11.42 3.40 -5.28
N ARG A 183 12.18 3.67 -6.33
CA ARG A 183 11.66 4.17 -7.61
C ARG A 183 11.00 3.02 -8.38
N ARG A 184 9.68 3.05 -8.49
CA ARG A 184 8.87 2.03 -9.15
C ARG A 184 8.07 2.59 -10.30
N LEU A 185 7.90 1.78 -11.35
CA LEU A 185 6.99 2.08 -12.44
C LEU A 185 5.57 1.71 -11.99
N VAL A 186 4.70 2.71 -11.89
CA VAL A 186 3.32 2.52 -11.41
C VAL A 186 2.31 2.96 -12.47
N PRO A 187 1.15 2.30 -12.56
CA PRO A 187 0.08 2.74 -13.44
C PRO A 187 -0.41 4.13 -13.06
N ALA A 188 -0.55 5.01 -14.04
CA ALA A 188 -1.10 6.35 -13.90
C ALA A 188 -2.47 6.48 -14.56
N GLY A 189 -2.77 5.64 -15.56
CA GLY A 189 -4.06 5.60 -16.24
C GLY A 189 -4.13 4.47 -17.24
N THR A 190 -5.34 4.13 -17.65
CA THR A 190 -5.61 3.09 -18.66
C THR A 190 -6.71 3.54 -19.59
N SER A 191 -6.67 3.08 -20.84
CA SER A 191 -7.72 3.23 -21.84
C SER A 191 -7.78 1.97 -22.68
N GLN A 192 -8.88 1.74 -23.35
CA GLN A 192 -8.99 0.72 -24.38
C GLN A 192 -9.12 1.40 -25.73
N THR A 193 -8.51 0.84 -26.79
CA THR A 193 -8.63 1.36 -28.12
C THR A 193 -10.04 1.12 -28.69
N ASP A 194 -10.54 2.09 -29.44
CA ASP A 194 -11.79 2.00 -30.18
C ASP A 194 -11.64 1.21 -31.49
N ASP A 195 -12.67 1.24 -32.33
CA ASP A 195 -12.70 0.57 -33.64
C ASP A 195 -11.69 1.12 -34.67
N LYS A 196 -11.13 2.29 -34.41
CA LYS A 196 -10.07 2.93 -35.21
C LYS A 196 -8.70 2.82 -34.58
N GLY A 197 -8.55 2.01 -33.53
CA GLY A 197 -7.32 1.89 -32.77
C GLY A 197 -7.00 3.13 -31.91
N ALA A 198 -7.90 4.12 -31.82
CA ALA A 198 -7.66 5.33 -31.05
C ALA A 198 -7.82 5.12 -29.56
N TYR A 199 -6.97 5.76 -28.77
CA TYR A 199 -7.06 5.77 -27.31
C TYR A 199 -6.86 7.16 -26.72
N ARG A 200 -7.41 7.38 -25.51
CA ARG A 200 -7.25 8.63 -24.78
C ARG A 200 -7.20 8.38 -23.29
N VAL A 201 -6.09 8.71 -22.65
CA VAL A 201 -5.88 8.65 -21.19
C VAL A 201 -5.82 10.08 -20.66
N TRP A 202 -6.67 10.40 -19.72
CA TRP A 202 -6.84 11.75 -19.17
C TRP A 202 -6.70 11.78 -17.64
N GLY A 203 -6.57 12.97 -17.07
CA GLY A 203 -6.44 13.14 -15.62
C GLY A 203 -5.01 12.91 -15.12
N LEU A 204 -4.03 12.99 -16.03
CA LEU A 204 -2.63 12.75 -15.72
C LEU A 204 -2.02 13.94 -14.97
N ASN A 205 -1.22 13.66 -13.95
CA ASN A 205 -0.35 14.66 -13.32
C ASN A 205 0.77 15.08 -14.29
N PRO A 206 1.34 16.27 -14.17
CA PRO A 206 2.53 16.61 -14.96
C PRO A 206 3.69 15.67 -14.63
N GLY A 207 4.48 15.31 -15.65
CA GLY A 207 5.63 14.41 -15.50
C GLY A 207 5.87 13.56 -16.74
N ASP A 208 6.83 12.63 -16.61
CA ASP A 208 7.23 11.71 -17.66
C ASP A 208 6.49 10.39 -17.56
N TYR A 209 5.99 9.91 -18.69
CA TYR A 209 5.17 8.73 -18.79
C TYR A 209 5.69 7.74 -19.81
N TYR A 210 5.50 6.47 -19.54
CA TYR A 210 5.71 5.36 -20.46
C TYR A 210 4.34 4.82 -20.86
N VAL A 211 4.12 4.69 -22.16
CA VAL A 211 2.88 4.17 -22.73
C VAL A 211 3.12 2.75 -23.21
N SER A 212 2.24 1.83 -22.85
CA SER A 212 2.28 0.46 -23.38
C SER A 212 0.91 0.01 -23.81
N ALA A 213 0.85 -0.89 -24.77
CA ALA A 213 -0.37 -1.56 -25.18
C ALA A 213 -0.21 -3.08 -25.09
N VAL A 214 -1.28 -3.73 -24.70
CA VAL A 214 -1.40 -5.19 -24.68
C VAL A 214 -2.75 -5.57 -25.30
N THR A 215 -2.77 -6.60 -26.12
CA THR A 215 -4.03 -7.20 -26.53
C THR A 215 -4.62 -7.98 -25.36
N ARG A 216 -5.92 -8.14 -25.34
CA ARG A 216 -6.57 -9.02 -24.39
C ARG A 216 -6.14 -10.44 -24.70
N ILE A 217 -5.09 -10.91 -24.09
CA ILE A 217 -4.87 -12.34 -23.96
C ILE A 217 -5.98 -12.78 -23.02
N ASP A 218 -6.89 -13.64 -23.48
CA ASP A 218 -7.82 -14.34 -22.60
C ASP A 218 -6.98 -15.13 -21.59
N ILE A 219 -6.69 -14.50 -20.46
CA ILE A 219 -6.13 -15.21 -19.34
C ILE A 219 -7.26 -16.11 -18.86
N PRO A 220 -7.15 -17.43 -18.95
CA PRO A 220 -8.15 -18.31 -18.38
C PRO A 220 -8.02 -18.26 -16.85
N PHE A 221 -8.39 -17.16 -16.25
CA PHE A 221 -8.76 -17.16 -14.85
C PHE A 221 -10.10 -17.89 -14.76
N GLY A 222 -10.03 -19.21 -14.77
CA GLY A 222 -11.15 -20.09 -14.49
C GLY A 222 -11.65 -19.90 -13.05
N GLY A 223 -12.27 -18.77 -12.81
CA GLY A 223 -13.11 -18.50 -11.66
C GLY A 223 -14.52 -19.00 -11.90
N GLY A 224 -14.70 -20.25 -12.31
CA GLY A 224 -15.97 -20.94 -12.33
C GLY A 224 -16.33 -21.45 -10.94
N GLY A 225 -16.55 -20.57 -9.97
CA GLY A 225 -17.32 -20.91 -8.79
C GLY A 225 -18.75 -21.18 -9.20
N ARG A 226 -19.20 -22.45 -9.16
CA ARG A 226 -20.61 -22.79 -9.16
C ARG A 226 -21.26 -22.15 -7.94
N GLY A 227 -21.79 -20.94 -8.12
CA GLY A 227 -22.59 -20.25 -7.12
C GLY A 227 -23.93 -20.95 -6.98
N ALA A 228 -24.28 -21.29 -5.77
CA ALA A 228 -25.62 -21.66 -5.36
C ALA A 228 -26.62 -20.54 -5.68
N PRO A 229 -27.92 -20.84 -5.94
CA PRO A 229 -28.90 -19.85 -6.30
C PRO A 229 -29.29 -18.99 -5.11
N GLY A 230 -28.82 -17.75 -5.05
CA GLY A 230 -29.20 -16.74 -4.07
C GLY A 230 -30.01 -15.63 -4.73
N ARG A 231 -31.16 -15.41 -4.18
CA ARG A 231 -32.24 -14.45 -4.46
C ARG A 231 -31.83 -13.11 -5.08
N GLY A 232 -32.53 -12.74 -6.15
CA GLY A 232 -32.39 -11.49 -6.86
C GLY A 232 -32.84 -10.25 -6.08
N GLY A 233 -32.11 -9.16 -6.28
CA GLY A 233 -32.56 -7.80 -6.07
C GLY A 233 -32.50 -7.05 -7.42
N PRO A 234 -33.40 -6.10 -7.71
CA PRO A 234 -33.55 -5.51 -9.03
C PRO A 234 -32.58 -4.32 -9.23
N GLY A 235 -31.84 -4.34 -10.33
CA GLY A 235 -31.22 -3.11 -10.80
C GLY A 235 -29.78 -3.13 -11.28
N THR A 236 -29.38 -4.06 -12.17
CA THR A 236 -28.23 -3.84 -13.06
C THR A 236 -28.55 -4.45 -14.44
N PRO A 237 -28.39 -3.71 -15.54
CA PRO A 237 -28.64 -4.29 -16.87
C PRO A 237 -27.52 -5.27 -17.22
N ALA A 238 -27.95 -6.49 -17.55
CA ALA A 238 -27.12 -7.60 -17.98
C ALA A 238 -26.44 -7.29 -19.32
N ILE A 239 -25.11 -7.20 -19.33
CA ILE A 239 -24.26 -7.24 -20.53
C ILE A 239 -23.84 -8.70 -20.79
N ALA A 240 -24.74 -9.64 -20.62
CA ALA A 240 -24.52 -11.07 -20.92
C ALA A 240 -25.12 -11.52 -22.26
N GLY A 241 -25.73 -10.62 -23.02
CA GLY A 241 -26.50 -10.95 -24.24
C GLY A 241 -25.77 -10.72 -25.56
N ILE A 242 -24.56 -10.14 -25.60
CA ILE A 242 -23.92 -9.76 -26.86
C ILE A 242 -22.90 -10.81 -27.35
N ALA A 243 -22.38 -11.66 -26.47
CA ALA A 243 -21.44 -12.70 -26.87
C ALA A 243 -22.05 -13.86 -27.68
N SER A 244 -23.38 -14.03 -27.65
CA SER A 244 -24.05 -15.10 -28.37
C SER A 244 -24.59 -14.69 -29.77
N ALA A 245 -24.62 -13.38 -30.05
CA ALA A 245 -25.18 -12.89 -31.32
C ALA A 245 -24.13 -12.65 -32.42
N VAL A 246 -22.84 -12.52 -32.08
CA VAL A 246 -21.75 -12.30 -33.03
C VAL A 246 -21.17 -13.61 -33.57
N GLY A 247 -21.34 -14.72 -32.85
CA GLY A 247 -20.90 -16.07 -33.29
C GLY A 247 -21.72 -16.67 -34.46
N GLY A 248 -22.84 -16.07 -34.82
CA GLY A 248 -23.73 -16.58 -35.87
C GLY A 248 -23.62 -15.91 -37.23
N LEU A 249 -22.90 -14.81 -37.39
CA LEU A 249 -22.88 -14.03 -38.63
C LEU A 249 -21.59 -14.11 -39.44
N LEU A 250 -20.52 -14.65 -38.86
CA LEU A 250 -19.27 -14.90 -39.59
C LEU A 250 -18.99 -16.39 -39.59
N GLY A 251 -19.62 -17.09 -40.59
CA GLY A 251 -19.33 -18.47 -40.91
C GLY A 251 -17.91 -18.65 -41.43
N GLY A 252 -16.94 -18.60 -40.56
CA GLY A 252 -15.53 -18.85 -40.83
C GLY A 252 -14.84 -19.33 -39.56
N ASN A 253 -14.18 -20.45 -39.65
CA ASN A 253 -13.41 -21.16 -38.60
C ASN A 253 -12.54 -20.26 -37.71
N VAL A 254 -13.13 -19.54 -36.75
CA VAL A 254 -12.40 -18.84 -35.71
C VAL A 254 -11.81 -19.84 -34.70
N ALA A 255 -12.30 -21.09 -34.71
CA ALA A 255 -11.75 -22.18 -33.88
C ALA A 255 -10.34 -22.64 -34.31
N ALA A 256 -9.89 -22.27 -35.50
CA ALA A 256 -8.54 -22.58 -35.99
C ALA A 256 -7.47 -21.56 -35.52
N LEU A 257 -7.88 -20.41 -35.01
CA LEU A 257 -6.99 -19.40 -34.43
C LEU A 257 -6.77 -19.58 -32.92
N ILE A 258 -7.55 -20.46 -32.27
CA ILE A 258 -7.38 -20.84 -30.87
C ILE A 258 -6.82 -22.27 -30.91
N GLY A 259 -5.49 -22.39 -30.95
CA GLY A 259 -4.79 -23.66 -31.06
C GLY A 259 -5.33 -24.75 -30.13
N GLY A 260 -5.98 -25.74 -30.71
CA GLY A 260 -6.30 -27.00 -30.06
C GLY A 260 -5.01 -27.78 -29.73
N PRO A 261 -5.06 -28.85 -28.92
CA PRO A 261 -3.89 -29.65 -28.57
C PRO A 261 -3.42 -30.46 -29.80
N GLY A 262 -2.42 -29.95 -30.50
CA GLY A 262 -1.75 -30.63 -31.60
C GLY A 262 -1.58 -29.74 -32.83
N ASP A 263 -0.53 -28.92 -32.81
CA ASP A 263 0.34 -28.64 -33.94
C ASP A 263 1.48 -27.69 -33.47
N ASP A 264 2.70 -28.04 -33.84
CA ASP A 264 3.93 -27.25 -33.68
C ASP A 264 3.96 -26.02 -34.63
N GLN A 265 2.81 -25.45 -34.94
CA GLN A 265 2.75 -24.23 -35.72
C GLN A 265 3.17 -23.04 -34.86
N ASP A 266 4.01 -22.20 -35.42
CA ASP A 266 4.55 -20.98 -34.80
C ASP A 266 3.44 -20.19 -34.08
N ARG A 267 3.45 -20.22 -32.75
CA ARG A 267 2.49 -19.50 -31.94
C ARG A 267 2.91 -18.04 -31.92
N LEU A 268 2.31 -17.28 -32.80
CA LEU A 268 2.48 -15.83 -32.82
C LEU A 268 1.45 -15.19 -31.88
N SER A 269 1.88 -14.22 -31.12
CA SER A 269 1.02 -13.39 -30.29
C SER A 269 1.65 -12.01 -30.11
N TYR A 270 0.83 -11.02 -29.85
CA TYR A 270 1.34 -9.69 -29.57
C TYR A 270 2.02 -9.64 -28.22
N ALA A 271 3.28 -9.23 -28.18
CA ALA A 271 3.98 -8.91 -26.95
C ALA A 271 3.45 -7.61 -26.34
N PRO A 272 3.52 -7.42 -25.01
CA PRO A 272 3.37 -6.10 -24.42
C PRO A 272 4.35 -5.15 -25.10
N THR A 273 3.81 -4.17 -25.82
CA THR A 273 4.61 -3.25 -26.63
C THR A 273 4.58 -1.86 -26.02
N TYR A 274 5.74 -1.24 -25.90
CA TYR A 274 5.91 0.11 -25.37
C TYR A 274 6.18 1.09 -26.50
N PHE A 275 5.69 2.33 -26.34
CA PHE A 275 6.00 3.41 -27.26
C PHE A 275 7.53 3.63 -27.35
N PRO A 276 8.12 3.76 -28.56
CA PRO A 276 7.50 3.89 -29.88
C PRO A 276 7.30 2.58 -30.67
N GLY A 277 7.16 1.42 -30.03
CA GLY A 277 6.99 0.13 -30.72
C GLY A 277 8.05 -0.90 -30.29
N VAL A 278 8.51 -0.86 -29.03
CA VAL A 278 9.55 -1.75 -28.49
C VAL A 278 8.97 -2.72 -27.45
N ALA A 279 9.57 -3.90 -27.33
CA ALA A 279 9.11 -4.92 -26.38
C ALA A 279 9.63 -4.72 -24.95
N SER A 280 10.66 -3.90 -24.75
CA SER A 280 11.31 -3.67 -23.46
C SER A 280 11.09 -2.26 -22.96
N ILE A 281 10.77 -2.10 -21.68
CA ILE A 281 10.65 -0.79 -21.01
C ILE A 281 11.97 -0.01 -21.03
N ASN A 282 13.11 -0.70 -21.05
CA ASN A 282 14.43 -0.06 -21.08
C ASN A 282 14.73 0.63 -22.42
N GLU A 283 14.03 0.23 -23.49
CA GLU A 283 14.13 0.81 -24.84
C GLU A 283 12.99 1.80 -25.11
N ALA A 284 12.02 1.83 -24.21
CA ALA A 284 10.84 2.67 -24.35
C ALA A 284 11.19 4.17 -24.21
N ARG A 285 10.52 4.98 -25.00
CA ARG A 285 10.64 6.43 -24.94
C ARG A 285 9.60 6.99 -23.96
N SER A 286 10.04 7.82 -23.03
CA SER A 286 9.13 8.57 -22.18
C SER A 286 8.47 9.73 -22.93
N VAL A 287 7.24 10.04 -22.53
CA VAL A 287 6.43 11.14 -23.03
C VAL A 287 6.17 12.11 -21.89
N THR A 288 6.64 13.36 -22.03
CA THR A 288 6.43 14.38 -21.01
C THR A 288 5.05 15.02 -21.18
N VAL A 289 4.29 15.08 -20.11
CA VAL A 289 2.97 15.73 -20.04
C VAL A 289 3.04 16.89 -19.07
N GLY A 290 2.72 18.09 -19.54
CA GLY A 290 2.63 19.30 -18.71
C GLY A 290 1.27 19.45 -18.02
N VAL A 291 1.14 20.49 -17.18
CA VAL A 291 -0.12 20.84 -16.54
C VAL A 291 -1.16 21.21 -17.60
N SER A 292 -2.32 20.56 -17.57
CA SER A 292 -3.42 20.77 -18.52
C SER A 292 -3.03 20.59 -20.00
N GLN A 293 -1.91 19.93 -20.26
CA GLN A 293 -1.41 19.69 -21.63
C GLN A 293 -2.09 18.47 -22.23
N GLU A 294 -2.47 18.56 -23.49
CA GLU A 294 -2.81 17.43 -24.34
C GLU A 294 -1.63 17.09 -25.24
N VAL A 295 -1.13 15.85 -25.12
CA VAL A 295 -0.09 15.30 -25.99
C VAL A 295 -0.77 14.28 -26.89
N LEU A 296 -0.76 14.57 -28.18
CA LEU A 296 -1.42 13.78 -29.22
C LEU A 296 -0.36 12.99 -30.00
N ASP A 297 -0.82 12.15 -30.92
CA ASP A 297 0.01 11.43 -31.89
C ASP A 297 1.05 10.49 -31.21
N ILE A 298 0.68 9.89 -30.08
CA ILE A 298 1.47 8.85 -29.44
C ILE A 298 1.08 7.51 -30.06
N ASP A 299 1.46 7.37 -31.32
CA ASP A 299 1.10 6.26 -32.20
C ASP A 299 2.20 5.20 -32.23
N PHE A 300 1.84 3.92 -32.18
CA PHE A 300 2.79 2.81 -32.30
C PHE A 300 2.11 1.51 -32.68
N SER A 301 2.89 0.62 -33.35
CA SER A 301 2.43 -0.70 -33.74
C SER A 301 2.83 -1.75 -32.69
N LEU A 302 1.95 -2.70 -32.47
CA LEU A 302 2.21 -3.86 -31.62
C LEU A 302 3.23 -4.77 -32.29
N GLN A 303 4.07 -5.42 -31.48
CA GLN A 303 5.03 -6.38 -31.97
C GLN A 303 4.45 -7.78 -31.93
N LEU A 304 4.28 -8.38 -33.08
CA LEU A 304 3.98 -9.81 -33.20
C LEU A 304 5.25 -10.62 -32.95
N VAL A 305 5.22 -11.46 -31.92
CA VAL A 305 6.38 -12.26 -31.53
C VAL A 305 6.02 -13.73 -31.42
N ARG A 306 6.99 -14.59 -31.65
CA ARG A 306 6.84 -16.00 -31.34
C ARG A 306 6.83 -16.19 -29.84
N THR A 307 5.73 -16.74 -29.31
CA THR A 307 5.55 -17.00 -27.89
C THR A 307 5.91 -18.44 -27.54
N SER A 308 6.33 -18.62 -26.30
CA SER A 308 6.73 -19.91 -25.74
C SER A 308 5.64 -20.50 -24.87
N ARG A 309 5.57 -21.83 -24.88
CA ARG A 309 4.91 -22.62 -23.84
C ARG A 309 5.95 -23.02 -22.82
N ILE A 310 5.67 -22.78 -21.56
CA ILE A 310 6.50 -23.19 -20.44
C ILE A 310 5.75 -24.26 -19.68
N SER A 311 6.29 -25.47 -19.65
CA SER A 311 5.68 -26.58 -18.91
C SER A 311 6.70 -27.21 -17.97
N GLY A 312 6.22 -27.71 -16.85
CA GLY A 312 7.12 -28.27 -15.85
C GLY A 312 6.42 -28.92 -14.68
N ARG A 313 7.17 -29.18 -13.65
CA ARG A 313 6.67 -29.78 -12.41
C ARG A 313 7.16 -29.02 -11.19
N VAL A 314 6.27 -28.90 -10.23
CA VAL A 314 6.54 -28.37 -8.90
C VAL A 314 6.58 -29.54 -7.93
N ASN A 315 7.61 -29.59 -7.10
CA ASN A 315 7.79 -30.62 -6.07
C ASN A 315 7.97 -29.96 -4.70
N ASN A 316 7.48 -30.62 -3.67
CA ASN A 316 7.75 -30.27 -2.28
C ASN A 316 9.18 -30.67 -1.88
N PRO A 317 9.73 -30.13 -0.78
CA PRO A 317 11.09 -30.46 -0.32
C PRO A 317 11.31 -31.94 -0.01
N ASP A 318 10.27 -32.65 0.34
CA ASP A 318 10.27 -34.10 0.62
C ASP A 318 10.13 -34.97 -0.63
N GLY A 319 10.08 -34.34 -1.82
CA GLY A 319 9.87 -35.01 -3.10
C GLY A 319 8.43 -35.36 -3.42
N THR A 320 7.50 -35.11 -2.51
CA THR A 320 6.06 -35.25 -2.78
C THR A 320 5.55 -34.16 -3.72
N ARG A 321 4.35 -34.31 -4.23
CA ARG A 321 3.70 -33.34 -5.14
C ARG A 321 2.76 -32.46 -4.35
N PRO A 322 2.77 -31.13 -4.59
CA PRO A 322 1.75 -30.26 -4.02
C PRO A 322 0.38 -30.58 -4.63
N SER A 323 -0.68 -30.63 -3.83
CA SER A 323 -2.04 -30.90 -4.30
C SER A 323 -2.69 -29.68 -4.96
N GLY A 324 -2.05 -28.52 -4.89
CA GLY A 324 -2.51 -27.30 -5.49
C GLY A 324 -1.59 -26.13 -5.21
N GLY A 325 -1.86 -25.03 -5.91
CA GLY A 325 -1.04 -23.81 -5.80
C GLY A 325 -1.04 -23.02 -7.09
N ASN A 326 -0.09 -22.10 -7.20
CA ASN A 326 0.05 -21.24 -8.37
C ASN A 326 1.52 -21.12 -8.78
N VAL A 327 1.76 -21.05 -10.08
CA VAL A 327 3.03 -20.65 -10.68
C VAL A 327 2.81 -19.38 -11.47
N ASN A 328 3.64 -18.38 -11.24
CA ASN A 328 3.55 -17.08 -11.91
C ASN A 328 4.92 -16.68 -12.48
N LEU A 329 4.90 -16.02 -13.63
CA LEU A 329 6.07 -15.39 -14.24
C LEU A 329 5.93 -13.90 -14.14
N THR A 330 6.94 -13.24 -13.59
CA THR A 330 7.01 -11.78 -13.53
C THR A 330 8.18 -11.32 -14.39
N PRO A 331 7.99 -10.45 -15.39
CA PRO A 331 9.10 -9.89 -16.18
C PRO A 331 10.11 -9.18 -15.29
N GLU A 332 11.41 -9.31 -15.58
CA GLU A 332 12.45 -8.49 -14.93
C GLU A 332 12.22 -7.00 -15.26
N GLY A 333 12.38 -6.13 -14.27
CA GLY A 333 12.14 -4.68 -14.42
C GLY A 333 10.67 -4.27 -14.36
N ALA A 334 9.73 -5.22 -14.38
CA ALA A 334 8.34 -4.92 -14.06
C ALA A 334 8.24 -4.61 -12.56
N ALA A 335 7.90 -3.36 -12.22
CA ALA A 335 7.72 -2.98 -10.84
C ALA A 335 6.65 -3.87 -10.18
N GLY A 336 7.10 -4.67 -9.22
CA GLY A 336 6.26 -5.56 -8.45
C GLY A 336 5.27 -4.78 -7.58
N GLY A 337 4.06 -4.58 -8.08
CA GLY A 337 2.95 -4.04 -7.31
C GLY A 337 1.69 -4.82 -7.65
N ARG A 338 0.79 -4.98 -6.69
CA ARG A 338 -0.54 -5.60 -6.88
C ARG A 338 -1.37 -4.99 -8.03
N GLY A 339 -0.89 -3.88 -8.64
CA GLY A 339 -1.53 -3.20 -9.78
C GLY A 339 -1.04 -3.62 -11.16
N ASN A 340 0.00 -4.46 -11.27
CA ASN A 340 0.53 -4.91 -12.57
C ASN A 340 -0.18 -6.18 -13.08
N LEU A 341 -1.51 -6.20 -13.01
CA LEU A 341 -2.37 -7.34 -13.33
C LEU A 341 -2.40 -7.72 -14.83
N GLY A 342 -1.58 -7.12 -15.66
CA GLY A 342 -1.68 -7.33 -17.10
C GLY A 342 -0.45 -7.89 -17.80
N THR A 343 0.63 -8.19 -17.07
CA THR A 343 1.84 -8.79 -17.64
C THR A 343 2.34 -10.00 -16.83
N ALA A 344 1.61 -10.44 -15.84
CA ALA A 344 1.92 -11.67 -15.11
C ALA A 344 1.30 -12.86 -15.84
N PHE A 345 2.14 -13.73 -16.36
CA PHE A 345 1.71 -15.02 -16.90
C PHE A 345 1.64 -16.01 -15.75
N GLY A 346 0.59 -16.81 -15.67
CA GLY A 346 0.44 -17.74 -14.56
C GLY A 346 -0.38 -18.97 -14.90
N SER A 347 -0.20 -20.00 -14.10
CA SER A 347 -0.96 -21.24 -14.14
C SER A 347 -1.23 -21.74 -12.73
N ARG A 348 -2.24 -22.56 -12.58
CA ARG A 348 -2.40 -23.38 -11.37
C ARG A 348 -1.44 -24.55 -11.41
N ILE A 349 -1.07 -25.03 -10.25
CA ILE A 349 -0.39 -26.31 -10.08
C ILE A 349 -1.48 -27.37 -10.07
N ASP A 350 -1.41 -28.31 -11.00
CA ASP A 350 -2.31 -29.43 -11.07
C ASP A 350 -2.03 -30.44 -9.94
N TRP A 351 -2.98 -31.34 -9.69
CA TRP A 351 -2.90 -32.34 -8.63
C TRP A 351 -1.69 -33.29 -8.72
N ASP A 352 -1.10 -33.41 -9.93
CA ASP A 352 0.11 -34.21 -10.19
C ASP A 352 1.39 -33.36 -10.10
N GLY A 353 1.29 -32.10 -9.64
CA GLY A 353 2.40 -31.16 -9.56
C GLY A 353 2.76 -30.50 -10.89
N SER A 354 2.09 -30.83 -11.99
CA SER A 354 2.36 -30.21 -13.29
C SER A 354 1.82 -28.81 -13.39
N PHE A 355 2.41 -28.01 -14.26
CA PHE A 355 1.92 -26.69 -14.64
C PHE A 355 2.22 -26.41 -16.12
N THR A 356 1.39 -25.57 -16.74
CA THR A 356 1.63 -25.09 -18.10
C THR A 356 1.24 -23.62 -18.22
N ILE A 357 2.18 -22.79 -18.63
CA ILE A 357 2.00 -21.38 -18.92
C ILE A 357 2.18 -21.20 -20.42
N THR A 358 1.18 -20.64 -21.08
CA THR A 358 1.16 -20.44 -22.55
C THR A 358 1.32 -18.97 -22.91
N ASN A 359 1.66 -18.70 -24.16
CA ASN A 359 1.73 -17.36 -24.75
C ASN A 359 2.73 -16.43 -24.02
N VAL A 360 3.87 -16.97 -23.59
CA VAL A 360 4.91 -16.21 -22.91
C VAL A 360 5.84 -15.59 -23.97
N PRO A 361 5.90 -14.26 -24.07
CA PRO A 361 6.83 -13.58 -24.99
C PRO A 361 8.29 -13.82 -24.63
N PRO A 362 9.23 -13.65 -25.57
CA PRO A 362 10.66 -13.64 -25.26
C PRO A 362 10.99 -12.56 -24.20
N GLY A 363 11.86 -12.90 -23.25
CA GLY A 363 12.25 -12.00 -22.18
C GLY A 363 12.89 -12.70 -21.00
N ARG A 364 13.28 -11.91 -20.01
CA ARG A 364 13.74 -12.40 -18.70
C ARG A 364 12.62 -12.33 -17.70
N TYR A 365 12.43 -13.38 -16.95
CA TYR A 365 11.35 -13.52 -15.98
C TYR A 365 11.87 -14.06 -14.66
N THR A 366 11.16 -13.77 -13.60
CA THR A 366 11.24 -14.51 -12.35
C THR A 366 10.04 -15.44 -12.27
N LEU A 367 10.30 -16.76 -12.27
CA LEU A 367 9.29 -17.78 -12.01
C LEU A 367 9.11 -17.92 -10.51
N ARG A 368 7.87 -17.83 -10.06
CA ARG A 368 7.50 -18.02 -8.66
C ARG A 368 6.42 -19.05 -8.54
N ALA A 369 6.62 -19.98 -7.62
CA ALA A 369 5.64 -21.00 -7.30
C ALA A 369 5.29 -20.94 -5.81
N ARG A 370 4.05 -21.27 -5.49
CA ARG A 370 3.55 -21.37 -4.13
C ARG A 370 2.54 -22.49 -4.02
N SER A 371 2.69 -23.33 -3.00
CA SER A 371 1.72 -24.37 -2.63
C SER A 371 0.67 -23.83 -1.66
N ASN A 372 -0.52 -24.42 -1.71
CA ASN A 372 -1.61 -24.16 -0.77
C ASN A 372 -1.76 -25.28 0.28
N ASP A 373 -0.92 -26.32 0.25
CA ASP A 373 -1.15 -27.59 0.96
C ASP A 373 -0.67 -27.65 2.41
N SER A 374 0.12 -26.69 2.86
CA SER A 374 0.74 -26.76 4.18
C SER A 374 0.33 -25.61 5.08
N GLU A 375 0.29 -25.86 6.39
CA GLU A 375 0.12 -24.83 7.40
C GLU A 375 1.24 -23.77 7.29
N VAL A 376 2.44 -24.21 6.89
CA VAL A 376 3.56 -23.33 6.56
C VAL A 376 3.64 -23.18 5.03
N PRO A 377 3.50 -21.95 4.48
CA PRO A 377 3.55 -21.74 3.05
C PRO A 377 4.89 -22.20 2.44
N LEU A 378 4.82 -23.10 1.47
CA LEU A 378 5.96 -23.48 0.66
C LEU A 378 6.03 -22.60 -0.58
N SER A 379 7.21 -22.13 -0.94
CA SER A 379 7.41 -21.26 -2.10
C SER A 379 8.75 -21.50 -2.78
N ALA A 380 8.83 -21.08 -4.05
CA ALA A 380 10.06 -21.05 -4.81
C ALA A 380 10.14 -19.79 -5.65
N SER A 381 11.33 -19.30 -5.89
CA SER A 381 11.62 -18.20 -6.80
C SER A 381 12.90 -18.53 -7.58
N GLN A 382 12.83 -18.48 -8.93
CA GLN A 382 13.99 -18.73 -9.78
C GLN A 382 13.94 -17.87 -11.04
N PRO A 383 15.09 -17.40 -11.54
CA PRO A 383 15.16 -16.69 -12.82
C PRO A 383 14.86 -17.64 -13.97
N LEU A 384 14.20 -17.14 -15.01
CA LEU A 384 13.87 -17.89 -16.22
C LEU A 384 14.03 -16.99 -17.45
N ALA A 385 14.84 -17.42 -18.40
CA ALA A 385 14.98 -16.76 -19.69
C ALA A 385 14.14 -17.48 -20.75
N VAL A 386 13.35 -16.72 -21.50
CA VAL A 386 12.48 -17.20 -22.58
C VAL A 386 12.96 -16.59 -23.89
N SER A 387 13.26 -17.42 -24.89
CA SER A 387 13.83 -16.98 -26.18
C SER A 387 12.91 -17.20 -27.39
N GLY A 388 11.62 -17.51 -27.16
CA GLY A 388 10.64 -17.77 -28.23
C GLY A 388 10.46 -19.24 -28.60
N GLY A 389 11.28 -20.15 -28.04
CA GLY A 389 11.07 -21.60 -28.11
C GLY A 389 10.39 -22.14 -26.87
N ASP A 390 9.68 -23.27 -27.01
CA ASP A 390 9.04 -23.93 -25.88
C ASP A 390 10.08 -24.39 -24.84
N LEU A 391 9.74 -24.25 -23.56
CA LEU A 391 10.55 -24.67 -22.42
C LEU A 391 9.84 -25.86 -21.71
N PRO A 392 10.06 -27.09 -22.16
CA PRO A 392 9.52 -28.27 -21.50
C PRO A 392 10.36 -28.62 -20.26
N ASN A 393 9.76 -29.33 -19.31
CA ASN A 393 10.45 -29.95 -18.17
C ASN A 393 11.09 -28.93 -17.19
N VAL A 394 10.54 -27.78 -17.03
CA VAL A 394 10.99 -26.82 -15.99
C VAL A 394 10.71 -27.43 -14.62
N SER A 395 11.78 -27.69 -13.85
CA SER A 395 11.67 -28.21 -12.50
C SER A 395 11.68 -27.08 -11.47
N VAL A 396 10.68 -27.08 -10.58
CA VAL A 396 10.57 -26.12 -9.50
C VAL A 396 10.50 -26.86 -8.17
N MET A 397 11.49 -26.64 -7.31
CA MET A 397 11.52 -27.21 -5.96
C MET A 397 11.03 -26.15 -4.98
N LEU A 398 9.90 -26.41 -4.31
CA LEU A 398 9.41 -25.57 -3.24
C LEU A 398 10.32 -25.71 -2.01
N ALA A 399 10.39 -24.65 -1.24
CA ALA A 399 11.11 -24.63 0.02
C ALA A 399 10.21 -24.03 1.12
N ALA A 400 10.36 -24.53 2.32
CA ALA A 400 9.73 -23.92 3.48
C ALA A 400 10.37 -22.56 3.74
N GLY A 401 9.56 -21.57 4.05
CA GLY A 401 10.07 -20.31 4.58
C GLY A 401 10.77 -20.52 5.92
N GLY A 402 11.60 -19.56 6.31
CA GLY A 402 12.18 -19.53 7.64
C GLY A 402 11.15 -19.27 8.72
N SER A 403 11.53 -19.53 9.96
CA SER A 403 10.74 -19.16 11.17
C SER A 403 11.55 -18.21 12.03
N VAL A 404 10.88 -17.14 12.53
CA VAL A 404 11.49 -16.15 13.41
C VAL A 404 10.69 -16.09 14.69
N THR A 405 11.33 -16.40 15.82
CA THR A 405 10.71 -16.36 17.14
C THR A 405 11.36 -15.30 18.01
N GLY A 406 10.55 -14.66 18.83
CA GLY A 406 11.06 -13.61 19.70
C GLY A 406 10.05 -13.10 20.71
N THR A 407 10.44 -12.03 21.38
CA THR A 407 9.65 -11.38 22.43
C THR A 407 9.65 -9.87 22.25
N ILE A 408 8.63 -9.21 22.82
CA ILE A 408 8.59 -7.75 22.92
C ILE A 408 8.85 -7.34 24.37
N LEU A 409 9.62 -6.28 24.53
CA LEU A 409 9.93 -5.67 25.83
C LEU A 409 9.56 -4.19 25.80
N PHE A 410 9.07 -3.67 26.93
CA PHE A 410 8.76 -2.26 27.10
C PHE A 410 9.67 -1.67 28.17
N GLU A 411 10.28 -0.52 27.88
CA GLU A 411 11.06 0.30 28.81
C GLU A 411 10.22 1.51 29.22
N PRO A 412 9.31 1.39 30.19
CA PRO A 412 8.44 2.48 30.59
C PRO A 412 9.18 3.51 31.42
N THR A 413 8.94 4.80 31.18
CA THR A 413 9.36 5.90 32.03
C THR A 413 8.16 6.67 32.58
N GLN A 414 7.14 6.90 31.78
CA GLN A 414 5.91 7.62 32.15
C GLN A 414 4.65 6.91 31.66
N ALA A 415 4.71 6.24 30.50
CA ALA A 415 3.57 5.53 29.95
C ALA A 415 3.39 4.14 30.61
N SER A 416 2.14 3.74 30.85
CA SER A 416 1.85 2.37 31.27
C SER A 416 1.97 1.41 30.09
N VAL A 417 2.56 0.24 30.36
CA VAL A 417 2.66 -0.84 29.37
C VAL A 417 1.26 -1.22 28.87
N PRO A 418 1.07 -1.48 27.57
CA PRO A 418 -0.23 -1.89 27.04
C PRO A 418 -0.79 -3.12 27.77
N GLY A 419 -2.03 -3.04 28.23
CA GLY A 419 -2.67 -4.13 28.97
C GLY A 419 -3.02 -5.35 28.11
N ASP A 420 -3.17 -5.16 26.81
CA ASP A 420 -3.45 -6.24 25.84
C ASP A 420 -2.41 -6.24 24.71
N LEU A 421 -1.40 -7.08 24.85
CA LEU A 421 -0.34 -7.24 23.87
C LEU A 421 -0.80 -7.96 22.58
N THR A 422 -1.95 -8.65 22.63
CA THR A 422 -2.46 -9.42 21.49
C THR A 422 -2.94 -8.54 20.33
N GLN A 423 -3.08 -7.24 20.54
CA GLN A 423 -3.35 -6.26 19.48
C GLN A 423 -2.11 -5.91 18.65
N ILE A 424 -0.93 -6.26 19.16
CA ILE A 424 0.34 -6.01 18.48
C ILE A 424 0.63 -7.15 17.51
N ARG A 425 1.07 -6.80 16.33
CA ARG A 425 1.57 -7.74 15.33
C ARG A 425 3.02 -7.44 15.03
N VAL A 426 3.78 -8.46 14.72
CA VAL A 426 5.15 -8.36 14.21
C VAL A 426 5.14 -8.86 12.77
N ALA A 427 5.78 -8.14 11.88
CA ALA A 427 5.90 -8.49 10.46
C ALA A 427 7.37 -8.54 10.06
N ALA A 428 7.66 -9.31 9.02
CA ALA A 428 8.97 -9.39 8.39
C ALA A 428 8.90 -8.95 6.91
N PRO A 429 8.73 -7.64 6.61
CA PRO A 429 8.75 -7.18 5.24
C PRO A 429 10.11 -7.44 4.59
N SER A 430 10.09 -7.97 3.36
CA SER A 430 11.28 -8.09 2.53
C SER A 430 11.78 -6.70 2.13
N THR A 431 13.09 -6.54 2.08
CA THR A 431 13.73 -5.35 1.51
C THR A 431 14.02 -5.49 0.02
N GLU A 432 13.79 -6.67 -0.56
CA GLU A 432 13.85 -6.87 -2.00
C GLU A 432 12.50 -6.58 -2.64
N LEU A 433 12.54 -5.77 -3.70
CA LEU A 433 11.38 -5.32 -4.49
C LEU A 433 10.58 -6.43 -5.14
N SER A 434 11.21 -7.57 -5.33
CA SER A 434 10.65 -8.67 -6.11
C SER A 434 9.66 -9.54 -5.34
N ASP A 435 9.50 -9.33 -4.03
CA ASP A 435 8.67 -10.19 -3.21
C ASP A 435 7.19 -9.78 -3.23
N LEU A 436 6.44 -10.41 -4.14
CA LEU A 436 4.97 -10.30 -4.24
C LEU A 436 4.25 -11.24 -3.26
N GLY A 437 5.00 -11.89 -2.37
CA GLY A 437 4.42 -12.74 -1.33
C GLY A 437 3.64 -11.95 -0.29
N PRO A 438 2.73 -12.59 0.46
CA PRO A 438 2.17 -11.97 1.65
C PRO A 438 3.31 -11.73 2.64
N ASN A 439 3.42 -10.51 3.15
CA ASN A 439 4.32 -10.24 4.25
C ASN A 439 3.94 -11.13 5.44
N PRO A 440 4.82 -12.04 5.86
CA PRO A 440 4.54 -12.86 7.03
C PRO A 440 4.35 -11.94 8.23
N ASN A 441 3.28 -12.18 8.97
CA ASN A 441 2.98 -11.44 10.18
C ASN A 441 2.44 -12.38 11.25
N ALA A 442 2.84 -12.14 12.48
CA ALA A 442 2.39 -12.89 13.64
C ALA A 442 1.74 -11.96 14.66
N ARG A 443 0.77 -12.47 15.38
CA ARG A 443 0.21 -11.80 16.55
C ARG A 443 1.12 -12.08 17.74
N VAL A 444 1.35 -11.09 18.56
CA VAL A 444 2.01 -11.24 19.85
C VAL A 444 1.04 -11.91 20.82
N ASP A 445 1.51 -12.83 21.64
CA ASP A 445 0.71 -13.47 22.67
C ASP A 445 0.61 -12.60 23.97
N LYS A 446 -0.10 -13.09 24.97
CA LYS A 446 -0.26 -12.38 26.24
C LYS A 446 1.03 -12.24 27.04
N ALA A 447 2.01 -13.12 26.81
CA ALA A 447 3.32 -13.08 27.44
C ALA A 447 4.34 -12.21 26.70
N GLY A 448 3.94 -11.63 25.56
CA GLY A 448 4.81 -10.82 24.72
C GLY A 448 5.62 -11.62 23.70
N ALA A 449 5.37 -12.92 23.54
CA ALA A 449 6.06 -13.75 22.57
C ALA A 449 5.37 -13.73 21.20
N PHE A 450 6.15 -13.95 20.13
CA PHE A 450 5.65 -14.09 18.76
C PHE A 450 6.41 -15.16 18.00
N THR A 451 5.74 -15.74 17.00
CA THR A 451 6.31 -16.68 16.04
C THR A 451 5.88 -16.27 14.64
N LEU A 452 6.84 -15.89 13.82
CA LEU A 452 6.66 -15.62 12.40
C LEU A 452 7.06 -16.85 11.61
N ASP A 453 6.13 -17.56 11.03
CA ASP A 453 6.37 -18.71 10.19
C ASP A 453 6.24 -18.35 8.71
N GLY A 454 6.95 -19.10 7.86
CA GLY A 454 6.86 -18.92 6.41
C GLY A 454 7.52 -17.65 5.89
N VAL A 455 8.55 -17.15 6.57
CA VAL A 455 9.33 -16.00 6.10
C VAL A 455 10.12 -16.43 4.86
N PRO A 456 9.93 -15.82 3.68
CA PRO A 456 10.67 -16.18 2.47
C PRO A 456 12.18 -16.06 2.68
N ALA A 457 12.96 -16.77 1.89
CA ALA A 457 14.40 -16.58 1.88
C ALA A 457 14.76 -15.21 1.32
N GLY A 458 15.77 -14.56 1.90
CA GLY A 458 16.23 -13.22 1.51
C GLY A 458 16.30 -12.23 2.67
N PRO A 459 16.59 -10.95 2.38
CA PRO A 459 16.75 -9.92 3.39
C PRO A 459 15.41 -9.35 3.89
N HIS A 460 15.20 -9.40 5.20
CA HIS A 460 13.98 -8.93 5.87
C HIS A 460 14.27 -7.96 7.00
N LEU A 461 13.40 -6.97 7.17
CA LEU A 461 13.35 -6.14 8.37
C LEU A 461 12.28 -6.67 9.32
N ILE A 462 12.49 -6.58 10.63
CA ILE A 462 11.47 -6.89 11.61
C ILE A 462 10.76 -5.59 12.02
N ARG A 463 9.45 -5.55 11.86
CA ARG A 463 8.64 -4.35 12.11
C ARG A 463 7.39 -4.67 12.92
N PRO A 464 7.15 -3.94 14.03
CA PRO A 464 5.89 -4.04 14.75
C PRO A 464 4.79 -3.23 14.07
N ASN A 465 3.57 -3.69 14.22
CA ASN A 465 2.34 -2.98 13.87
C ASN A 465 1.32 -3.22 15.00
N GLY A 466 1.00 -2.20 15.76
CA GLY A 466 0.08 -2.32 16.89
C GLY A 466 -1.00 -1.23 16.90
N GLY A 467 -1.04 -0.35 15.90
CA GLY A 467 -2.04 0.71 15.83
C GLY A 467 -2.21 1.45 17.16
N GLY A 468 -3.43 1.47 17.69
CA GLY A 468 -3.75 2.12 18.97
C GLY A 468 -3.07 1.52 20.20
N ALA A 469 -2.72 0.24 20.17
CA ALA A 469 -2.06 -0.42 21.30
C ALA A 469 -0.63 0.08 21.57
N LEU A 470 0.04 0.58 20.52
CA LEU A 470 1.38 1.18 20.64
C LEU A 470 1.33 2.71 20.75
N ARG A 471 0.17 3.29 21.06
CA ARG A 471 0.07 4.75 21.22
C ARG A 471 0.93 5.22 22.39
N GLY A 472 1.84 6.16 22.11
CA GLY A 472 2.82 6.66 23.09
C GLY A 472 4.09 5.80 23.21
N TRP A 473 4.20 4.73 22.41
CA TRP A 473 5.36 3.86 22.36
C TRP A 473 6.02 3.92 20.97
N THR A 474 7.33 3.83 20.93
CA THR A 474 8.10 3.71 19.68
C THR A 474 9.06 2.53 19.76
N LEU A 475 9.33 1.91 18.61
CA LEU A 475 10.36 0.87 18.54
C LEU A 475 11.74 1.49 18.78
N LYS A 476 12.38 1.14 19.87
CA LYS A 476 13.74 1.55 20.19
C LYS A 476 14.73 0.72 19.38
N SER A 477 14.71 -0.59 19.56
CA SER A 477 15.61 -1.51 18.88
C SER A 477 15.00 -2.89 18.64
N VAL A 478 15.54 -3.58 17.64
CA VAL A 478 15.36 -5.02 17.40
C VAL A 478 16.71 -5.68 17.60
N VAL A 479 16.82 -6.54 18.58
CA VAL A 479 18.08 -7.20 18.96
C VAL A 479 18.02 -8.68 18.58
N LEU A 480 19.03 -9.15 17.88
CA LEU A 480 19.26 -10.55 17.57
C LEU A 480 20.68 -10.94 18.03
N ASP A 481 20.78 -11.91 18.95
CA ASP A 481 22.06 -12.38 19.50
C ASP A 481 22.97 -11.23 20.00
N GLY A 482 22.36 -10.25 20.68
CA GLY A 482 23.06 -9.07 21.24
C GLY A 482 23.43 -7.99 20.22
N ARG A 483 23.07 -8.15 18.94
CA ARG A 483 23.32 -7.13 17.89
C ARG A 483 22.02 -6.39 17.57
N ASP A 484 22.10 -5.09 17.45
CA ASP A 484 21.00 -4.27 16.93
C ASP A 484 20.88 -4.46 15.42
N ILE A 485 19.72 -5.00 15.01
CA ILE A 485 19.36 -5.23 13.61
C ILE A 485 18.16 -4.38 13.19
N THR A 486 17.82 -3.36 13.98
CA THR A 486 16.59 -2.59 13.77
C THR A 486 16.48 -2.04 12.36
N ASP A 487 17.52 -1.43 11.85
CA ASP A 487 17.54 -0.81 10.53
C ASP A 487 18.48 -1.52 9.55
N THR A 488 18.95 -2.72 9.91
CA THR A 488 19.77 -3.60 9.07
C THR A 488 18.97 -4.84 8.70
N PRO A 489 18.80 -5.16 7.41
CA PRO A 489 18.08 -6.36 7.02
C PRO A 489 18.74 -7.62 7.56
N MET A 490 17.92 -8.51 8.07
CA MET A 490 18.29 -9.85 8.50
C MET A 490 18.15 -10.82 7.33
N GLU A 491 19.19 -11.55 7.00
CA GLU A 491 19.15 -12.58 5.97
C GLU A 491 18.46 -13.84 6.50
N VAL A 492 17.38 -14.26 5.85
CA VAL A 492 16.64 -15.48 6.17
C VAL A 492 16.92 -16.52 5.08
N LYS A 493 17.33 -17.72 5.48
CA LYS A 493 17.48 -18.87 4.58
C LYS A 493 16.25 -19.75 4.62
N SER A 494 16.01 -20.49 3.54
CA SER A 494 14.92 -21.48 3.50
C SER A 494 15.01 -22.47 4.66
N GLY A 495 13.89 -22.64 5.37
CA GLY A 495 13.79 -23.54 6.53
C GLY A 495 14.60 -23.14 7.76
N GLN A 496 15.27 -21.99 7.73
CA GLN A 496 16.07 -21.52 8.85
C GLN A 496 15.17 -21.15 10.04
N ARG A 497 15.60 -21.54 11.23
CA ARG A 497 14.98 -21.10 12.49
C ARG A 497 15.85 -20.03 13.13
N ILE A 498 15.32 -18.83 13.27
CA ILE A 498 15.95 -17.70 13.93
C ILE A 498 15.19 -17.48 15.25
N SER A 499 15.90 -17.56 16.35
CA SER A 499 15.32 -17.42 17.70
C SER A 499 15.93 -16.23 18.43
N ASN A 500 15.35 -15.89 19.56
CA ASN A 500 15.83 -14.84 20.47
C ASN A 500 15.79 -13.42 19.89
N VAL A 501 14.87 -13.13 18.97
CA VAL A 501 14.65 -11.78 18.49
C VAL A 501 13.90 -10.99 19.56
N THR A 502 14.47 -9.88 20.03
CA THR A 502 13.84 -9.02 21.02
C THR A 502 13.52 -7.66 20.41
N LEU A 503 12.23 -7.28 20.42
CA LEU A 503 11.80 -5.95 20.05
C LEU A 503 11.66 -5.11 21.33
N ILE A 504 12.43 -4.04 21.44
CA ILE A 504 12.44 -3.15 22.59
C ILE A 504 11.67 -1.88 22.24
N PHE A 505 10.68 -1.54 23.05
CA PHE A 505 9.88 -0.32 22.94
C PHE A 505 10.22 0.65 24.05
N THR A 506 10.21 1.95 23.72
CA THR A 506 10.38 3.03 24.69
C THR A 506 9.25 4.06 24.56
N ASP A 507 8.89 4.69 25.67
CA ASP A 507 7.99 5.84 25.71
C ASP A 507 8.77 7.19 25.64
N ARG A 508 10.10 7.13 25.52
CA ARG A 508 10.97 8.30 25.32
C ARG A 508 11.04 8.68 23.85
N LEU A 509 10.07 9.46 23.42
CA LEU A 509 10.03 9.97 22.05
C LEU A 509 10.96 11.17 21.90
N THR A 510 11.88 11.10 20.97
CA THR A 510 12.66 12.27 20.53
C THR A 510 11.77 13.25 19.80
N GLU A 511 12.04 14.52 19.93
CA GLU A 511 11.33 15.58 19.22
C GLU A 511 12.32 16.67 18.79
N ILE A 512 12.25 17.09 17.53
CA ILE A 512 12.92 18.27 17.03
C ILE A 512 11.87 19.26 16.59
N ASN A 513 11.84 20.40 17.24
CA ASN A 513 10.99 21.53 16.91
C ASN A 513 11.82 22.62 16.22
N GLY A 514 11.20 23.47 15.44
CA GLY A 514 11.89 24.59 14.85
C GLY A 514 11.04 25.41 13.91
N SER A 515 11.66 26.41 13.34
CA SER A 515 11.04 27.28 12.34
C SER A 515 11.91 27.43 11.11
N VAL A 516 11.28 27.68 9.98
CA VAL A 516 11.92 28.06 8.72
C VAL A 516 11.49 29.49 8.40
N SER A 517 12.47 30.39 8.26
CA SER A 517 12.23 31.81 7.93
C SER A 517 13.20 32.27 6.88
N ASP A 518 12.88 33.36 6.20
CA ASP A 518 13.82 34.07 5.32
C ASP A 518 14.74 35.02 6.11
N ASP A 519 15.59 35.76 5.39
CA ASP A 519 16.56 36.72 5.99
C ASP A 519 15.87 37.86 6.74
N GLN A 520 14.57 38.12 6.44
CA GLN A 520 13.74 39.14 7.11
C GLN A 520 12.91 38.56 8.27
N SER A 521 13.16 37.30 8.65
CA SER A 521 12.40 36.56 9.67
C SER A 521 10.92 36.33 9.31
N VAL A 522 10.56 36.40 8.02
CA VAL A 522 9.23 36.05 7.55
C VAL A 522 9.12 34.51 7.45
N PRO A 523 8.03 33.90 7.96
CA PRO A 523 7.83 32.46 7.85
C PRO A 523 7.87 31.97 6.41
N VAL A 524 8.59 30.86 6.19
CA VAL A 524 8.68 30.21 4.88
C VAL A 524 8.12 28.80 4.95
N THR A 525 7.15 28.50 4.11
CA THR A 525 6.42 27.21 4.07
C THR A 525 6.75 26.38 2.84
N GLU A 526 7.62 26.88 1.97
CA GLU A 526 7.90 26.29 0.66
C GLU A 526 8.87 25.13 0.72
N PHE A 527 9.79 25.16 1.67
CA PHE A 527 10.82 24.13 1.84
C PHE A 527 10.33 22.96 2.69
N THR A 528 11.01 21.85 2.55
CA THR A 528 10.85 20.68 3.41
C THR A 528 12.11 20.58 4.29
N VAL A 529 11.94 20.40 5.58
CA VAL A 529 13.04 20.06 6.49
C VAL A 529 13.32 18.58 6.37
N LEU A 530 14.55 18.23 6.06
CA LEU A 530 15.02 16.85 5.92
C LEU A 530 16.03 16.58 7.05
N ALA A 531 15.79 15.50 7.79
CA ALA A 531 16.72 14.96 8.79
C ALA A 531 17.12 13.55 8.36
N PHE A 532 18.41 13.24 8.31
CA PHE A 532 18.93 11.94 7.91
C PHE A 532 20.22 11.59 8.64
N SER A 533 20.45 10.30 8.88
CA SER A 533 21.63 9.83 9.63
C SER A 533 22.93 10.30 9.00
N THR A 534 23.95 10.57 9.85
CA THR A 534 25.33 10.79 9.38
C THR A 534 25.99 9.52 8.86
N ASP A 535 25.45 8.35 9.21
CA ASP A 535 25.89 7.03 8.72
C ASP A 535 25.21 6.71 7.38
N ALA A 536 25.97 6.77 6.30
CA ALA A 536 25.47 6.49 4.96
C ALA A 536 24.99 5.04 4.76
N SER A 537 25.40 4.10 5.62
CA SER A 537 24.91 2.71 5.54
C SER A 537 23.42 2.59 5.87
N LEU A 538 22.85 3.61 6.52
CA LEU A 538 21.44 3.72 6.88
C LEU A 538 20.60 4.51 5.85
N TRP A 539 21.22 4.99 4.77
CA TRP A 539 20.51 5.66 3.67
C TRP A 539 19.89 4.65 2.73
N ARG A 540 18.73 4.21 3.08
CA ARG A 540 18.00 3.19 2.33
C ARG A 540 16.49 3.38 2.46
N ALA A 541 15.77 2.74 1.57
CA ALA A 541 14.32 2.64 1.63
C ALA A 541 13.85 2.16 3.02
N GLN A 542 12.75 2.70 3.50
CA GLN A 542 12.15 2.34 4.81
C GLN A 542 13.03 2.61 6.04
N SER A 543 14.13 3.34 5.91
CA SER A 543 14.94 3.74 7.07
C SER A 543 14.16 4.66 8.00
N ARG A 544 14.13 4.34 9.29
CA ARG A 544 13.55 5.21 10.33
C ARG A 544 14.40 6.43 10.63
N GLN A 545 15.65 6.42 10.16
CA GLN A 545 16.63 7.47 10.38
C GLN A 545 16.65 8.53 9.27
N ILE A 546 15.63 8.51 8.41
CA ILE A 546 15.38 9.53 7.39
C ILE A 546 13.96 10.02 7.59
N MET A 547 13.81 11.28 7.99
CA MET A 547 12.51 11.89 8.21
C MET A 547 12.43 13.28 7.60
N THR A 548 11.22 13.62 7.16
CA THR A 548 10.92 14.94 6.62
C THR A 548 9.79 15.58 7.40
N ALA A 549 9.83 16.91 7.51
CA ALA A 549 8.73 17.70 8.02
C ALA A 549 8.51 18.93 7.16
N ARG A 550 7.25 19.26 6.90
CA ARG A 550 6.90 20.51 6.26
C ARG A 550 6.55 21.56 7.31
N PRO A 551 7.08 22.79 7.19
CA PRO A 551 6.62 23.90 8.00
C PRO A 551 5.11 24.12 7.77
N ASP A 552 4.42 24.51 8.84
CA ASP A 552 3.02 24.95 8.77
C ASP A 552 2.92 26.42 8.30
N GLN A 553 1.71 26.98 8.30
CA GLN A 553 1.46 28.36 7.87
C GLN A 553 2.22 29.42 8.70
N THR A 554 2.76 29.06 9.86
CA THR A 554 3.58 29.93 10.71
C THR A 554 5.06 29.71 10.53
N GLY A 555 5.45 28.82 9.59
CA GLY A 555 6.83 28.41 9.35
C GLY A 555 7.36 27.40 10.38
N THR A 556 6.52 26.89 11.29
CA THR A 556 6.94 25.98 12.35
C THR A 556 6.87 24.52 11.87
N PHE A 557 7.89 23.74 12.20
CA PHE A 557 7.93 22.31 11.91
C PHE A 557 8.20 21.49 13.15
N LYS A 558 7.85 20.20 13.06
CA LYS A 558 8.08 19.21 14.11
C LYS A 558 8.41 17.87 13.51
N ILE A 559 9.55 17.28 13.94
CA ILE A 559 9.96 15.91 13.63
C ILE A 559 9.92 15.12 14.94
N ARG A 560 9.27 13.95 14.95
CA ARG A 560 9.13 13.09 16.12
C ARG A 560 9.55 11.67 15.83
N GLY A 561 10.22 11.04 16.79
CA GLY A 561 10.51 9.61 16.77
C GLY A 561 11.72 9.22 15.92
N LEU A 562 12.62 10.18 15.63
CA LEU A 562 13.96 9.82 15.15
C LEU A 562 14.66 8.99 16.23
N PRO A 563 15.28 7.86 15.91
CA PRO A 563 16.11 7.12 16.87
C PRO A 563 17.23 7.99 17.46
N ALA A 564 17.77 7.60 18.61
CA ALA A 564 19.00 8.19 19.11
C ALA A 564 20.13 8.01 18.08
N GLY A 565 20.95 9.04 17.86
CA GLY A 565 22.00 9.02 16.84
C GLY A 565 22.43 10.41 16.41
N GLU A 566 23.34 10.46 15.43
CA GLU A 566 23.78 11.69 14.80
C GLU A 566 23.10 11.89 13.45
N TYR A 567 22.65 13.11 13.20
CA TYR A 567 21.87 13.46 12.04
C TYR A 567 22.41 14.69 11.32
N PHE A 568 22.32 14.67 10.01
CA PHE A 568 22.33 15.87 9.19
C PHE A 568 20.91 16.43 9.11
N MET A 569 20.77 17.74 9.24
CA MET A 569 19.51 18.45 9.05
C MET A 569 19.69 19.60 8.07
N THR A 570 18.81 19.69 7.10
CA THR A 570 18.83 20.75 6.09
C THR A 570 17.41 21.05 5.60
N THR A 571 17.27 22.16 4.88
CA THR A 571 16.07 22.47 4.13
C THR A 571 16.30 22.12 2.66
N VAL A 572 15.33 21.47 2.05
CA VAL A 572 15.36 21.07 0.64
C VAL A 572 14.13 21.61 -0.08
N ASP A 573 14.25 21.83 -1.38
CA ASP A 573 13.10 22.09 -2.21
C ASP A 573 12.11 20.93 -2.12
N PRO A 574 10.80 21.18 -2.29
CA PRO A 574 9.82 20.11 -2.26
C PRO A 574 10.13 19.06 -3.33
N ALA A 575 10.64 17.92 -2.90
CA ALA A 575 10.88 16.75 -3.72
C ALA A 575 9.61 15.90 -3.89
N GLU A 576 9.60 14.96 -4.82
CA GLU A 576 8.59 13.91 -4.85
C GLU A 576 8.64 13.09 -3.56
N GLN A 577 7.47 12.67 -3.09
CA GLN A 577 7.39 11.91 -1.85
C GLN A 577 8.20 10.61 -1.97
N GLY A 578 9.27 10.47 -1.18
CA GLY A 578 10.14 9.30 -1.15
C GLY A 578 11.46 9.45 -1.90
N GLU A 579 11.67 10.49 -2.69
CA GLU A 579 12.93 10.77 -3.40
C GLU A 579 14.11 10.92 -2.43
N TRP A 580 13.86 11.44 -1.23
CA TRP A 580 14.85 11.59 -0.18
C TRP A 580 15.38 10.26 0.42
N PHE A 581 14.92 9.11 -0.02
CA PHE A 581 15.52 7.83 0.36
C PHE A 581 16.65 7.40 -0.59
N GLU A 582 16.85 8.09 -1.70
CA GLU A 582 17.97 7.82 -2.59
C GLU A 582 19.29 8.28 -1.99
N PRO A 583 20.33 7.41 -1.88
CA PRO A 583 21.62 7.80 -1.34
C PRO A 583 22.27 8.98 -2.07
N ALA A 584 22.11 9.05 -3.39
CA ALA A 584 22.64 10.15 -4.19
C ALA A 584 21.97 11.50 -3.84
N TYR A 585 20.66 11.49 -3.57
CA TYR A 585 19.93 12.67 -3.13
C TYR A 585 20.45 13.17 -1.77
N LEU A 586 20.61 12.26 -0.82
CA LEU A 586 21.10 12.57 0.52
C LEU A 586 22.55 13.07 0.48
N ASP A 587 23.40 12.45 -0.34
CA ASP A 587 24.79 12.85 -0.51
C ASP A 587 24.93 14.28 -1.07
N ALA A 588 24.08 14.64 -2.03
CA ALA A 588 24.02 16.00 -2.57
C ALA A 588 23.62 17.06 -1.52
N HIS A 589 22.82 16.66 -0.53
CA HIS A 589 22.29 17.58 0.50
C HIS A 589 23.05 17.56 1.82
N ARG A 590 24.07 16.72 2.01
CA ARG A 590 24.87 16.69 3.24
C ARG A 590 25.82 17.89 3.39
N GLN A 591 26.23 18.49 2.25
CA GLN A 591 27.08 19.69 2.30
C GLN A 591 26.24 20.89 2.74
N GLY A 592 26.68 21.56 3.79
CA GLY A 592 25.93 22.68 4.40
C GLY A 592 24.82 22.27 5.38
N ALA A 593 24.58 20.98 5.56
CA ALA A 593 23.65 20.49 6.56
C ALA A 593 24.19 20.70 7.99
N ILE A 594 23.29 21.02 8.90
CA ILE A 594 23.61 21.17 10.34
C ILE A 594 23.66 19.79 10.97
N ARG A 595 24.65 19.52 11.80
CA ARG A 595 24.72 18.27 12.58
C ARG A 595 23.96 18.41 13.88
N VAL A 596 23.11 17.44 14.17
CA VAL A 596 22.30 17.34 15.40
C VAL A 596 22.46 15.95 15.97
N ALA A 597 22.95 15.86 17.22
CA ALA A 597 22.99 14.60 17.96
C ALA A 597 21.71 14.48 18.81
N LEU A 598 21.10 13.30 18.85
CA LEU A 598 19.93 12.98 19.64
C LEU A 598 20.22 11.81 20.59
N THR A 599 19.76 11.94 21.80
CA THR A 599 19.64 10.84 22.77
C THR A 599 18.18 10.49 23.00
N ASP A 600 17.89 9.34 23.63
CA ASP A 600 16.52 8.89 23.88
C ASP A 600 15.71 9.93 24.65
N GLY A 601 14.61 10.38 24.09
CA GLY A 601 13.70 11.35 24.71
C GLY A 601 14.13 12.81 24.60
N ASP A 602 15.18 13.13 23.86
CA ASP A 602 15.61 14.52 23.63
C ASP A 602 14.51 15.34 22.94
N VAL A 603 14.34 16.57 23.45
CA VAL A 603 13.56 17.61 22.79
C VAL A 603 14.49 18.74 22.42
N LYS A 604 14.74 18.93 21.12
CA LYS A 604 15.67 19.94 20.60
C LYS A 604 14.97 20.96 19.74
N THR A 605 15.53 22.16 19.69
CA THR A 605 15.07 23.22 18.80
C THR A 605 16.13 23.51 17.76
N GLN A 606 15.75 23.45 16.47
CA GLN A 606 16.61 23.78 15.34
C GLN A 606 15.85 24.68 14.37
N ASN A 607 16.35 25.90 14.19
CA ASN A 607 15.77 26.86 13.23
C ASN A 607 16.62 26.93 11.97
N PHE A 608 15.97 27.22 10.85
CA PHE A 608 16.60 27.39 9.54
C PHE A 608 16.30 28.78 8.97
N ARG A 609 17.32 29.39 8.37
CA ARG A 609 17.17 30.57 7.53
C ARG A 609 17.43 30.18 6.08
N VAL A 610 16.53 30.55 5.21
CA VAL A 610 16.61 30.25 3.77
C VAL A 610 16.62 31.54 2.98
N ARG A 611 17.42 31.59 1.93
CA ARG A 611 17.40 32.70 0.98
C ARG A 611 16.33 32.41 -0.06
N ARG A 612 15.47 33.39 -0.30
CA ARG A 612 14.50 33.35 -1.41
C ARG A 612 15.14 33.76 -2.72
#